data_557d8d67fbc564111b3e3ae0f9c9fdc9
#
_entry.id   557d8d67fbc564111b3e3ae0f9c9fdc9
#
_cell.length_a   1.000
_cell.length_b   1.000
_cell.length_c   1.000
_cell.angle_alpha   90.00
_cell.angle_beta   90.00
_cell.angle_gamma   90.00
#
_symmetry.space_group_name_H-M   'P 1'
#
loop_
_entity.id
_entity.type
_entity.pdbx_description
1 polymer ?
#
loop_
_entity_poly.entity_id
_entity_poly.type
_entity_poly.pdbx_seq_one_letter_code
_entity_poly.pdbx_strand_id
1 'polypeptide(L)'
;MGSRLKLHEELCELLGSRNVYFQPPESLKLDYPCIVYSIDGANEKRANDRIYNSTNEYEIIVIDYNPDSEIPDKIRFHFPMCSLDRVYPSDNLNHTVLKLYY
;
A
#
# COMPACT_ATOMS: atom_id res chain seq x y z
N MET A 1 -8.21 10.85 -10.42
CA MET A 1 -7.82 9.44 -10.38
C MET A 1 -6.31 9.31 -10.55
N GLY A 2 -5.66 8.65 -9.63
CA GLY A 2 -4.23 8.43 -9.71
C GLY A 2 -3.89 7.21 -10.55
N SER A 3 -2.68 7.18 -11.13
CA SER A 3 -2.20 5.99 -11.80
C SER A 3 -1.42 5.13 -10.82
N ARG A 4 -1.45 3.82 -11.02
CA ARG A 4 -0.69 2.90 -10.19
C ARG A 4 0.82 3.17 -10.27
N LEU A 5 1.31 3.57 -11.43
CA LEU A 5 2.74 3.85 -11.60
C LEU A 5 3.15 5.07 -10.74
N LYS A 6 2.30 6.08 -10.66
CA LYS A 6 2.57 7.23 -9.80
C LYS A 6 2.54 6.81 -8.33
N LEU A 7 1.59 5.99 -7.93
CA LEU A 7 1.51 5.44 -6.58
C LEU A 7 2.79 4.66 -6.25
N HIS A 8 3.25 3.83 -7.18
CA HIS A 8 4.46 3.03 -7.00
C HIS A 8 5.67 3.92 -6.69
N GLU A 9 5.85 5.00 -7.46
CA GLU A 9 6.95 5.93 -7.23
C GLU A 9 6.84 6.63 -5.89
N GLU A 10 5.64 7.04 -5.49
CA GLU A 10 5.43 7.65 -4.18
C GLU A 10 5.75 6.68 -3.04
N LEU A 11 5.38 5.41 -3.19
CA LEU A 11 5.71 4.39 -2.19
C LEU A 11 7.22 4.15 -2.10
N CYS A 12 7.92 4.16 -3.24
CA CYS A 12 9.38 4.05 -3.25
C CYS A 12 10.04 5.21 -2.50
N GLU A 13 9.54 6.42 -2.69
CA GLU A 13 10.06 7.59 -1.99
C GLU A 13 9.83 7.50 -0.49
N LEU A 14 8.66 7.06 -0.07
CA LEU A 14 8.32 6.93 1.35
C LEU A 14 9.13 5.83 2.03
N LEU A 15 9.37 4.73 1.32
CA LEU A 15 10.19 3.63 1.82
C LEU A 15 11.68 3.99 1.85
N GLY A 16 12.11 4.82 0.90
CA GLY A 16 13.51 5.18 0.75
C GLY A 16 14.31 4.18 -0.06
N SER A 17 13.65 3.28 -0.78
CA SER A 17 14.30 2.29 -1.63
C SER A 17 13.34 1.82 -2.72
N ARG A 18 13.84 0.94 -3.59
CA ARG A 18 13.03 0.37 -4.67
C ARG A 18 12.39 -0.96 -4.30
N ASN A 19 12.39 -1.34 -3.01
CA ASN A 19 11.82 -2.59 -2.53
C ASN A 19 10.29 -2.49 -2.41
N VAL A 20 9.64 -2.08 -3.48
CA VAL A 20 8.19 -1.97 -3.59
C VAL A 20 7.73 -2.93 -4.68
N TYR A 21 6.81 -3.83 -4.34
CA TYR A 21 6.38 -4.91 -5.21
C TYR A 21 4.87 -4.86 -5.41
N PHE A 22 4.45 -4.86 -6.66
CA PHE A 22 3.02 -4.88 -7.01
C PHE A 22 2.61 -6.30 -7.38
N GLN A 23 1.75 -6.89 -6.55
CA GLN A 23 1.20 -8.24 -6.77
C GLN A 23 2.28 -9.26 -7.20
N PRO A 24 3.37 -9.37 -6.39
CA PRO A 24 4.47 -10.25 -6.78
C PRO A 24 4.04 -11.72 -6.71
N PRO A 25 4.63 -12.59 -7.55
CA PRO A 25 4.39 -14.03 -7.42
C PRO A 25 4.97 -14.55 -6.11
N GLU A 26 4.40 -15.64 -5.59
CA GLU A 26 4.85 -16.22 -4.32
C GLU A 26 6.31 -16.67 -4.35
N SER A 27 6.80 -17.02 -5.54
CA SER A 27 8.17 -17.49 -5.72
C SER A 27 9.20 -16.35 -5.68
N LEU A 28 8.76 -15.09 -5.71
CA LEU A 28 9.69 -13.95 -5.68
C LEU A 28 10.28 -13.80 -4.30
N LYS A 29 11.62 -13.72 -4.24
CA LYS A 29 12.31 -13.44 -2.99
C LYS A 29 12.29 -11.94 -2.72
N LEU A 30 11.76 -11.55 -1.57
CA LEU A 30 11.65 -10.15 -1.17
C LEU A 30 12.85 -9.73 -0.35
N ASP A 31 13.26 -8.47 -0.54
CA ASP A 31 14.28 -7.82 0.31
C ASP A 31 13.56 -6.91 1.29
N TYR A 32 13.94 -6.96 2.56
CA TYR A 32 13.28 -6.22 3.63
C TYR A 32 14.15 -5.08 4.15
N PRO A 33 13.58 -3.97 4.60
CA PRO A 33 12.14 -3.69 4.62
C PRO A 33 11.58 -3.51 3.21
N CYS A 34 10.30 -3.83 3.04
CA CYS A 34 9.66 -3.72 1.73
C CYS A 34 8.20 -3.33 1.87
N ILE A 35 7.62 -2.95 0.73
CA ILE A 35 6.20 -2.71 0.60
C ILE A 35 5.68 -3.65 -0.48
N VAL A 36 4.65 -4.42 -0.14
CA VAL A 36 3.92 -5.25 -1.10
C VAL A 36 2.52 -4.69 -1.19
N TYR A 37 2.05 -4.40 -2.39
CA TYR A 37 0.71 -3.86 -2.53
C TYR A 37 -0.04 -4.53 -3.68
N SER A 38 -1.36 -4.49 -3.59
CA SER A 38 -2.24 -5.09 -4.58
C SER A 38 -3.52 -4.27 -4.70
N ILE A 39 -4.20 -4.44 -5.82
CA ILE A 39 -5.53 -3.87 -5.99
C ILE A 39 -6.51 -4.78 -5.25
N ASP A 40 -7.25 -4.19 -4.30
CA ASP A 40 -8.21 -4.91 -3.48
C ASP A 40 -9.65 -4.69 -3.96
N GLY A 41 -9.90 -3.55 -4.62
CA GLY A 41 -11.20 -3.25 -5.16
C GLY A 41 -11.23 -1.90 -5.83
N ALA A 42 -12.43 -1.46 -6.18
CA ALA A 42 -12.65 -0.15 -6.77
C ALA A 42 -13.82 0.53 -6.07
N ASN A 43 -13.67 1.82 -5.83
CA ASN A 43 -14.72 2.64 -5.27
C ASN A 43 -15.23 3.59 -6.36
N GLU A 44 -16.51 3.44 -6.73
CA GLU A 44 -17.14 4.26 -7.74
C GLU A 44 -18.34 4.96 -7.15
N LYS A 45 -18.47 6.25 -7.43
CA LYS A 45 -19.66 7.02 -7.10
C LYS A 45 -20.36 7.43 -8.38
N ARG A 46 -21.69 7.31 -8.37
CA ARG A 46 -22.52 7.62 -9.54
C ARG A 46 -23.54 8.69 -9.18
N ALA A 47 -23.75 9.59 -10.11
CA ALA A 47 -24.84 10.56 -10.04
C ALA A 47 -25.44 10.67 -11.43
N ASN A 48 -26.78 10.53 -11.54
CA ASN A 48 -27.48 10.59 -12.83
C ASN A 48 -26.89 9.59 -13.85
N ASP A 49 -26.62 8.36 -13.40
CA ASP A 49 -26.06 7.28 -14.21
C ASP A 49 -24.67 7.59 -14.78
N ARG A 50 -23.96 8.54 -14.18
CA ARG A 50 -22.59 8.88 -14.57
C ARG A 50 -21.62 8.56 -13.46
N ILE A 51 -20.45 8.07 -13.84
CA ILE A 51 -19.35 7.90 -12.91
C ILE A 51 -18.65 9.25 -12.80
N TYR A 52 -18.70 9.90 -11.64
CA TYR A 52 -18.05 11.19 -11.45
C TYR A 52 -16.90 11.14 -10.45
N ASN A 53 -16.71 10.04 -9.75
CA ASN A 53 -15.60 9.85 -8.82
C ASN A 53 -15.27 8.37 -8.80
N SER A 54 -14.01 8.06 -9.15
CA SER A 54 -13.55 6.68 -9.21
C SER A 54 -12.15 6.62 -8.63
N THR A 55 -11.95 5.76 -7.64
CA THR A 55 -10.65 5.46 -7.06
C THR A 55 -10.50 3.96 -6.94
N ASN A 56 -9.26 3.49 -6.96
CA ASN A 56 -8.96 2.10 -6.68
C ASN A 56 -8.68 1.93 -5.20
N GLU A 57 -9.12 0.82 -4.65
CA GLU A 57 -8.78 0.42 -3.30
C GLU A 57 -7.56 -0.48 -3.37
N TYR A 58 -6.50 -0.09 -2.66
CA TYR A 58 -5.27 -0.86 -2.58
C TYR A 58 -5.08 -1.40 -1.16
N GLU A 59 -4.57 -2.62 -1.09
CA GLU A 59 -4.05 -3.15 0.16
C GLU A 59 -2.54 -2.99 0.11
N ILE A 60 -1.98 -2.32 1.13
CA ILE A 60 -0.56 -2.06 1.22
C ILE A 60 -0.04 -2.78 2.46
N ILE A 61 0.98 -3.62 2.29
CA ILE A 61 1.60 -4.35 3.40
C ILE A 61 3.04 -3.87 3.52
N VAL A 62 3.36 -3.27 4.66
CA VAL A 62 4.74 -2.90 5.00
C VAL A 62 5.33 -4.03 5.82
N ILE A 63 6.43 -4.59 5.35
CA ILE A 63 7.11 -5.71 6.01
C ILE A 63 8.49 -5.25 6.44
N ASP A 64 8.77 -5.31 7.75
CA ASP A 64 10.00 -4.80 8.33
C ASP A 64 10.45 -5.70 9.48
N TYR A 65 11.77 -5.79 9.67
CA TYR A 65 12.35 -6.44 10.85
C TYR A 65 12.08 -5.64 12.13
N ASN A 66 11.98 -4.33 11.99
CA ASN A 66 11.81 -3.43 13.13
C ASN A 66 10.32 -3.35 13.52
N PRO A 67 9.95 -3.77 14.75
CA PRO A 67 8.56 -3.67 15.19
C PRO A 67 8.08 -2.22 15.36
N ASP A 68 9.03 -1.28 15.46
CA ASP A 68 8.74 0.15 15.62
C ASP A 68 9.02 0.93 14.33
N SER A 69 8.83 0.30 13.17
CA SER A 69 9.05 0.95 11.90
C SER A 69 8.19 2.20 11.74
N GLU A 70 8.79 3.28 11.24
CA GLU A 70 8.09 4.53 10.97
C GLU A 70 7.44 4.56 9.58
N ILE A 71 7.75 3.58 8.74
CA ILE A 71 7.27 3.55 7.35
C ILE A 71 5.74 3.54 7.26
N PRO A 72 5.01 2.72 8.04
CA PRO A 72 3.55 2.75 7.98
C PRO A 72 2.96 4.12 8.29
N ASP A 73 3.50 4.82 9.27
CA ASP A 73 3.01 6.16 9.63
C ASP A 73 3.32 7.18 8.54
N LYS A 74 4.49 7.08 7.90
CA LYS A 74 4.82 7.95 6.77
C LYS A 74 3.80 7.80 5.65
N ILE A 75 3.38 6.58 5.36
CA ILE A 75 2.40 6.30 4.32
C ILE A 75 1.04 6.86 4.73
N ARG A 76 0.61 6.61 5.96
CA ARG A 76 -0.69 7.06 6.46
C ARG A 76 -0.82 8.58 6.44
N PHE A 77 0.26 9.30 6.77
CA PHE A 77 0.22 10.75 6.80
C PHE A 77 0.43 11.38 5.43
N HIS A 78 1.02 10.65 4.51
CA HIS A 78 1.24 11.16 3.14
C HIS A 78 -0.05 11.12 2.32
N PHE A 79 -0.83 10.07 2.45
CA PHE A 79 -2.06 9.88 1.66
C PHE A 79 -3.29 10.25 2.49
N PRO A 80 -4.20 11.07 1.92
CA PRO A 80 -5.38 11.53 2.68
C PRO A 80 -6.40 10.43 2.95
N MET A 81 -6.45 9.38 2.11
CA MET A 81 -7.44 8.31 2.26
C MET A 81 -6.77 6.98 2.55
N CYS A 82 -5.90 6.98 3.55
CA CYS A 82 -5.17 5.80 3.98
C CYS A 82 -5.50 5.49 5.44
N SER A 83 -5.80 4.23 5.73
CA SER A 83 -6.14 3.79 7.07
C SER A 83 -5.41 2.51 7.44
N LEU A 84 -5.19 2.31 8.73
CA LEU A 84 -4.60 1.07 9.26
C LEU A 84 -5.68 0.00 9.29
N ASP A 85 -5.36 -1.17 8.73
CA ASP A 85 -6.26 -2.31 8.78
C ASP A 85 -5.88 -3.26 9.91
N ARG A 86 -4.65 -3.80 9.89
CA ARG A 86 -4.20 -4.71 10.93
C ARG A 86 -2.67 -4.79 10.97
N VAL A 87 -2.16 -5.33 12.06
CA VAL A 87 -0.73 -5.59 12.26
C VAL A 87 -0.58 -7.02 12.75
N TYR A 88 0.36 -7.76 12.18
CA TYR A 88 0.63 -9.13 12.62
C TYR A 88 2.09 -9.52 12.35
N PRO A 89 2.68 -10.41 13.17
CA PRO A 89 3.99 -10.97 12.90
C PRO A 89 3.87 -12.23 12.03
N SER A 90 4.86 -12.46 11.18
CA SER A 90 4.99 -13.68 10.42
C SER A 90 6.45 -13.85 10.03
N ASP A 91 7.01 -15.05 10.25
CA ASP A 91 8.41 -15.38 9.92
C ASP A 91 9.42 -14.40 10.51
N ASN A 92 9.19 -13.96 11.76
CA ASN A 92 10.01 -12.98 12.46
C ASN A 92 10.02 -11.60 11.81
N LEU A 93 9.05 -11.32 10.97
CA LEU A 93 8.87 -10.03 10.33
C LEU A 93 7.57 -9.41 10.77
N ASN A 94 7.55 -8.09 10.86
CA ASN A 94 6.36 -7.36 11.26
C ASN A 94 5.62 -6.87 10.02
N HIS A 95 4.35 -7.26 9.91
CA HIS A 95 3.49 -6.91 8.78
C HIS A 95 2.48 -5.88 9.24
N THR A 96 2.46 -4.73 8.57
CA THR A 96 1.46 -3.69 8.80
C THR A 96 0.63 -3.54 7.56
N VAL A 97 -0.66 -3.82 7.66
CA VAL A 97 -1.57 -3.78 6.52
C VAL A 97 -2.35 -2.48 6.55
N LEU A 98 -2.28 -1.74 5.46
CA LEU A 98 -2.96 -0.47 5.28
C LEU A 98 -3.93 -0.58 4.11
N LYS A 99 -5.01 0.18 4.19
CA LYS A 99 -5.95 0.32 3.07
C LYS A 99 -5.85 1.74 2.54
N LEU A 100 -5.75 1.86 1.23
CA LEU A 100 -5.57 3.14 0.55
C LEU A 100 -6.53 3.26 -0.62
N TYR A 101 -7.23 4.37 -0.67
CA TYR A 101 -8.01 4.76 -1.85
C TYR A 101 -7.20 5.81 -2.63
N TYR A 102 -6.84 5.45 -3.87
CA TYR A 102 -5.94 6.29 -4.65
C TYR A 102 -6.43 6.54 -6.07
#